data_3b02a6c263922d26a3f259b10c9b7745
#
_entry.id   3b02a6c263922d26a3f259b10c9b7745
#
_cell.length_a   1.000
_cell.length_b   1.000
_cell.length_c   1.000
_cell.angle_alpha   90.00
_cell.angle_beta   90.00
_cell.angle_gamma   90.00
#
_symmetry.space_group_name_H-M   'P 1'
#
loop_
_entity.id
_entity.type
_entity.pdbx_description
1 polymer ?
#
loop_
_entity_poly.entity_id
_entity_poly.type
_entity_poly.pdbx_seq_one_letter_code
_entity_poly.pdbx_strand_id
1 'polypeptide(L)'
;ATIDSMMVTGIVQDCNSLQPIKGATVMLYKDHADSAVFLHRPDAAVKTDDWGFFCLRNIQDTVYRMYAIIDDNNNNIYEPETEKIAFIDSAFRPSTKIVDSLPELQKYDMKDTVCCLARKTEYELNVFKEKPSKQMIVNKERVGDRTAYITFMAPYAQIDSIWIKGVPND
;
A
#
# COMPACT_ATOMS: atom_id res chain seq x y z
N ALA A 1 -20.48 -10.55 26.03
CA ALA A 1 -19.74 -9.96 24.91
C ALA A 1 -18.26 -10.14 25.18
N THR A 2 -17.54 -10.79 24.29
CA THR A 2 -16.09 -10.92 24.39
C THR A 2 -15.48 -9.63 23.85
N ILE A 3 -14.64 -8.97 24.64
CA ILE A 3 -13.93 -7.77 24.20
C ILE A 3 -12.73 -8.25 23.37
N ASP A 4 -12.68 -7.84 22.12
CA ASP A 4 -11.53 -8.08 21.25
C ASP A 4 -10.33 -7.27 21.74
N SER A 5 -9.25 -7.95 22.15
CA SER A 5 -8.09 -7.33 22.80
C SER A 5 -6.81 -7.40 21.99
N MET A 6 -6.87 -7.98 20.79
CA MET A 6 -5.70 -8.12 19.94
C MET A 6 -5.34 -6.79 19.29
N MET A 7 -4.05 -6.61 18.99
CA MET A 7 -3.56 -5.45 18.27
C MET A 7 -2.42 -5.81 17.33
N VAL A 8 -2.18 -4.94 16.37
CA VAL A 8 -1.09 -5.02 15.39
C VAL A 8 -0.48 -3.64 15.22
N THR A 9 0.84 -3.59 15.21
CA THR A 9 1.61 -2.34 15.03
C THR A 9 2.62 -2.48 13.90
N GLY A 10 2.93 -1.39 13.25
CA GLY A 10 3.94 -1.37 12.21
C GLY A 10 4.23 0.03 11.67
N ILE A 11 5.04 0.06 10.63
CA ILE A 11 5.43 1.27 9.91
C ILE A 11 5.14 1.08 8.42
N VAL A 12 4.66 2.15 7.79
CA VAL A 12 4.49 2.23 6.33
C VAL A 12 5.48 3.23 5.77
N GLN A 13 6.25 2.81 4.78
CA GLN A 13 7.26 3.63 4.12
C GLN A 13 7.25 3.42 2.61
N ASP A 14 7.83 4.36 1.87
CA ASP A 14 7.98 4.24 0.42
C ASP A 14 9.13 3.29 0.09
N CYS A 15 8.94 2.36 -0.84
CA CYS A 15 9.91 1.30 -1.17
C CYS A 15 11.22 1.82 -1.77
N ASN A 16 11.23 3.02 -2.37
CA ASN A 16 12.41 3.58 -3.00
C ASN A 16 13.19 4.52 -2.08
N SER A 17 12.47 5.42 -1.40
CA SER A 17 13.07 6.46 -0.57
C SER A 17 13.23 6.04 0.89
N LEU A 18 12.55 4.98 1.32
CA LEU A 18 12.42 4.52 2.71
C LEU A 18 11.92 5.62 3.65
N GLN A 19 11.25 6.62 3.10
CA GLN A 19 10.64 7.68 3.89
C GLN A 19 9.28 7.22 4.43
N PRO A 20 8.96 7.54 5.68
CA PRO A 20 7.67 7.20 6.27
C PRO A 20 6.53 7.91 5.51
N ILE A 21 5.41 7.20 5.35
CA ILE A 21 4.24 7.72 4.66
C ILE A 21 3.15 8.05 5.66
N LYS A 22 2.81 9.34 5.74
CA LYS A 22 1.67 9.84 6.52
C LYS A 22 0.36 9.56 5.78
N GLY A 23 -0.67 9.16 6.53
CA GLY A 23 -2.03 9.03 6.00
C GLY A 23 -2.26 7.83 5.11
N ALA A 24 -1.29 6.89 5.01
CA ALA A 24 -1.54 5.61 4.35
C ALA A 24 -2.60 4.82 5.12
N THR A 25 -3.53 4.21 4.41
CA THR A 25 -4.59 3.38 5.00
C THR A 25 -4.11 1.94 5.12
N VAL A 26 -3.92 1.47 6.34
CA VAL A 26 -3.57 0.06 6.63
C VAL A 26 -4.85 -0.71 6.89
N MET A 27 -5.01 -1.83 6.19
CA MET A 27 -6.23 -2.61 6.11
C MET A 27 -6.00 -4.06 6.47
N LEU A 28 -6.92 -4.66 7.23
CA LEU A 28 -6.92 -6.08 7.56
C LEU A 28 -8.14 -6.77 6.94
N TYR A 29 -7.91 -7.94 6.36
CA TYR A 29 -8.94 -8.78 5.75
C TYR A 29 -8.91 -10.18 6.37
N LYS A 30 -10.07 -10.69 6.76
CA LYS A 30 -10.28 -12.10 7.13
C LYS A 30 -10.41 -12.98 5.90
N ASP A 31 -10.89 -12.39 4.80
CA ASP A 31 -10.88 -13.04 3.51
C ASP A 31 -9.44 -13.12 2.99
N HIS A 32 -8.97 -14.32 2.71
CA HIS A 32 -7.60 -14.58 2.26
C HIS A 32 -7.48 -14.58 0.73
N ALA A 33 -8.53 -14.25 0.01
CA ALA A 33 -8.47 -14.09 -1.44
C ALA A 33 -7.64 -12.84 -1.80
N ASP A 34 -6.74 -12.96 -2.77
CA ASP A 34 -5.92 -11.83 -3.24
C ASP A 34 -6.78 -10.71 -3.86
N SER A 35 -8.00 -11.06 -4.30
CA SER A 35 -8.97 -10.11 -4.83
C SER A 35 -9.72 -9.30 -3.77
N ALA A 36 -9.63 -9.65 -2.50
CA ALA A 36 -10.39 -9.00 -1.43
C ALA A 36 -10.12 -7.49 -1.37
N VAL A 37 -8.87 -7.07 -1.52
CA VAL A 37 -8.45 -5.66 -1.49
C VAL A 37 -9.06 -4.82 -2.61
N PHE A 38 -9.47 -5.44 -3.72
CA PHE A 38 -10.10 -4.77 -4.88
C PHE A 38 -11.63 -4.75 -4.81
N LEU A 39 -12.24 -5.68 -4.09
CA LEU A 39 -13.67 -5.94 -4.18
C LEU A 39 -14.42 -5.59 -2.90
N HIS A 40 -13.76 -5.69 -1.76
CA HIS A 40 -14.41 -5.60 -0.46
C HIS A 40 -13.76 -4.55 0.44
N ARG A 41 -14.57 -3.99 1.33
CA ARG A 41 -14.05 -3.15 2.40
C ARG A 41 -13.35 -4.01 3.45
N PRO A 42 -12.29 -3.48 4.09
CA PRO A 42 -11.56 -4.21 5.12
C PRO A 42 -12.41 -4.46 6.37
N ASP A 43 -12.08 -5.53 7.10
CA ASP A 43 -12.64 -5.82 8.43
C ASP A 43 -12.16 -4.82 9.49
N ALA A 44 -10.94 -4.29 9.34
CA ALA A 44 -10.38 -3.24 10.17
C ALA A 44 -9.44 -2.36 9.34
N ALA A 45 -9.45 -1.05 9.60
CA ALA A 45 -8.56 -0.11 8.94
C ALA A 45 -8.11 1.00 9.89
N VAL A 46 -6.91 1.53 9.65
CA VAL A 46 -6.36 2.68 10.36
C VAL A 46 -5.46 3.48 9.41
N LYS A 47 -5.37 4.79 9.64
CA LYS A 47 -4.40 5.64 8.93
C LYS A 47 -3.11 5.78 9.70
N THR A 48 -1.99 5.85 8.99
CA THR A 48 -0.68 6.10 9.57
C THR A 48 -0.54 7.55 10.05
N ASP A 49 0.25 7.74 11.08
CA ASP A 49 0.62 9.06 11.60
C ASP A 49 1.72 9.75 10.77
N ASP A 50 2.23 10.88 11.28
CA ASP A 50 3.29 11.68 10.62
C ASP A 50 4.60 10.91 10.42
N TRP A 51 4.82 9.84 11.16
CA TRP A 51 6.00 8.99 11.12
C TRP A 51 5.76 7.65 10.39
N GLY A 52 4.62 7.55 9.70
CA GLY A 52 4.23 6.31 9.03
C GLY A 52 3.83 5.18 9.97
N PHE A 53 3.72 5.44 11.27
CA PHE A 53 3.36 4.44 12.26
C PHE A 53 1.85 4.20 12.27
N PHE A 54 1.47 2.93 12.45
CA PHE A 54 0.08 2.52 12.64
C PHE A 54 -0.09 1.57 13.83
N CYS A 55 -1.28 1.63 14.43
CA CYS A 55 -1.68 0.71 15.48
C CYS A 55 -3.16 0.35 15.33
N LEU A 56 -3.44 -0.86 14.89
CA LEU A 56 -4.77 -1.46 14.87
C LEU A 56 -5.03 -2.13 16.20
N ARG A 57 -6.09 -1.72 16.90
CA ARG A 57 -6.49 -2.22 18.22
C ARG A 57 -7.88 -2.80 18.20
N ASN A 58 -8.20 -3.57 19.23
CA ASN A 58 -9.52 -4.15 19.43
C ASN A 58 -9.96 -5.02 18.24
N ILE A 59 -9.01 -5.74 17.67
CA ILE A 59 -9.26 -6.69 16.58
C ILE A 59 -9.45 -8.09 17.15
N GLN A 60 -10.20 -8.91 16.44
CA GLN A 60 -10.48 -10.28 16.83
C GLN A 60 -9.22 -11.14 16.75
N ASP A 61 -9.15 -12.17 17.59
CA ASP A 61 -8.11 -13.20 17.53
C ASP A 61 -8.40 -14.19 16.40
N THR A 62 -8.08 -13.79 15.19
CA THR A 62 -8.22 -14.60 13.98
C THR A 62 -7.05 -14.33 13.01
N VAL A 63 -7.01 -15.06 11.94
CA VAL A 63 -5.99 -14.89 10.91
C VAL A 63 -6.40 -13.78 9.93
N TYR A 64 -5.46 -12.88 9.61
CA TYR A 64 -5.67 -11.77 8.70
C TYR A 64 -4.63 -11.72 7.60
N ARG A 65 -5.01 -11.14 6.47
CA ARG A 65 -4.09 -10.53 5.51
C ARG A 65 -4.01 -9.03 5.73
N MET A 66 -2.83 -8.45 5.52
CA MET A 66 -2.56 -7.02 5.72
C MET A 66 -2.13 -6.37 4.42
N TYR A 67 -2.79 -5.26 4.13
CA TYR A 67 -2.46 -4.36 3.02
C TYR A 67 -2.32 -2.94 3.54
N ALA A 68 -1.50 -2.13 2.87
CA ALA A 68 -1.48 -0.69 3.06
C ALA A 68 -1.61 -0.01 1.70
N ILE A 69 -2.45 0.99 1.58
CA ILE A 69 -2.66 1.75 0.35
C ILE A 69 -2.51 3.25 0.61
N ILE A 70 -2.12 3.96 -0.43
CA ILE A 70 -2.28 5.42 -0.46
C ILE A 70 -3.62 5.67 -1.12
N ASP A 71 -4.64 5.80 -0.27
CA ASP A 71 -6.05 5.92 -0.66
C ASP A 71 -6.42 7.40 -0.83
N ASP A 72 -6.32 7.89 -2.06
CA ASP A 72 -6.55 9.29 -2.39
C ASP A 72 -8.05 9.67 -2.35
N ASN A 73 -8.93 8.71 -2.62
CA ASN A 73 -10.38 8.94 -2.69
C ASN A 73 -11.14 8.53 -1.40
N ASN A 74 -10.45 7.92 -0.44
CA ASN A 74 -10.98 7.45 0.85
C ASN A 74 -12.11 6.41 0.73
N ASN A 75 -12.05 5.54 -0.27
CA ASN A 75 -13.02 4.47 -0.44
C ASN A 75 -12.65 3.16 0.27
N ASN A 76 -11.39 3.02 0.73
CA ASN A 76 -10.80 1.83 1.33
C ASN A 76 -10.84 0.60 0.38
N ILE A 77 -10.68 0.84 -0.91
CA ILE A 77 -10.59 -0.18 -1.95
C ILE A 77 -9.38 0.17 -2.81
N TYR A 78 -8.53 -0.80 -3.10
CA TYR A 78 -7.33 -0.56 -3.88
C TYR A 78 -7.63 -0.40 -5.38
N GLU A 79 -7.10 0.68 -5.97
CA GLU A 79 -7.17 1.00 -7.40
C GLU A 79 -5.78 1.00 -8.03
N PRO A 80 -5.37 -0.09 -8.74
CA PRO A 80 -4.00 -0.26 -9.23
C PRO A 80 -3.51 0.83 -10.19
N GLU A 81 -4.42 1.48 -10.91
CA GLU A 81 -4.08 2.50 -11.91
C GLU A 81 -3.60 3.81 -11.26
N THR A 82 -4.15 4.16 -10.12
CA THR A 82 -3.95 5.45 -9.46
C THR A 82 -3.13 5.33 -8.18
N GLU A 83 -3.35 4.31 -7.40
CA GLU A 83 -2.88 4.17 -6.03
C GLU A 83 -1.61 3.33 -5.91
N LYS A 84 -0.93 3.47 -4.78
CA LYS A 84 0.20 2.63 -4.38
C LYS A 84 -0.24 1.64 -3.33
N ILE A 85 0.38 0.45 -3.30
CA ILE A 85 0.08 -0.63 -2.38
C ILE A 85 1.32 -1.16 -1.68
N ALA A 86 1.15 -1.67 -0.49
CA ALA A 86 2.07 -2.59 0.19
C ALA A 86 1.28 -3.75 0.80
N PHE A 87 1.88 -4.91 0.93
CA PHE A 87 1.25 -6.08 1.53
C PHE A 87 2.28 -6.99 2.20
N ILE A 88 1.78 -7.89 3.01
CA ILE A 88 2.56 -8.99 3.59
C ILE A 88 2.12 -10.27 2.88
N ASP A 89 3.08 -11.02 2.35
CA ASP A 89 2.81 -12.25 1.57
C ASP A 89 2.08 -13.33 2.36
N SER A 90 2.38 -13.43 3.65
CA SER A 90 1.79 -14.45 4.52
C SER A 90 0.63 -13.89 5.35
N ALA A 91 -0.41 -14.69 5.51
CA ALA A 91 -1.42 -14.41 6.51
C ALA A 91 -0.81 -14.53 7.92
N PHE A 92 -1.26 -13.68 8.83
CA PHE A 92 -0.73 -13.62 10.20
C PHE A 92 -1.85 -13.61 11.23
N ARG A 93 -1.51 -13.96 12.47
CA ARG A 93 -2.40 -13.85 13.62
C ARG A 93 -1.90 -12.74 14.53
N PRO A 94 -2.75 -11.76 14.90
CA PRO A 94 -2.37 -10.70 15.80
C PRO A 94 -1.98 -11.24 17.19
N SER A 95 -1.14 -10.50 17.89
CA SER A 95 -0.66 -10.91 19.20
C SER A 95 -1.00 -9.89 20.28
N THR A 96 -1.13 -10.36 21.53
CA THR A 96 -1.29 -9.50 22.71
C THR A 96 0.02 -9.21 23.42
N LYS A 97 1.15 -9.64 22.86
CA LYS A 97 2.45 -9.49 23.54
C LYS A 97 2.77 -8.00 23.74
N ILE A 98 2.63 -7.57 24.96
CA ILE A 98 3.13 -6.29 25.44
C ILE A 98 4.63 -6.46 25.67
N VAL A 99 5.45 -5.54 25.19
CA VAL A 99 6.87 -5.51 25.54
C VAL A 99 6.99 -5.13 27.00
N ASP A 100 7.47 -6.04 27.83
CA ASP A 100 7.50 -5.91 29.30
C ASP A 100 8.42 -4.79 29.82
N SER A 101 9.24 -4.18 28.98
CA SER A 101 10.12 -3.08 29.40
C SER A 101 10.31 -2.04 28.30
N LEU A 102 9.78 -0.85 28.54
CA LEU A 102 10.20 0.35 27.82
C LEU A 102 11.52 0.84 28.39
N PRO A 103 12.51 1.23 27.57
CA PRO A 103 13.65 1.99 28.04
C PRO A 103 13.15 3.24 28.80
N GLU A 104 13.79 3.58 29.92
CA GLU A 104 13.33 4.69 30.78
C GLU A 104 13.19 6.04 30.07
N LEU A 105 13.99 6.28 29.03
CA LEU A 105 13.94 7.48 28.18
C LEU A 105 12.62 7.63 27.40
N GLN A 106 11.88 6.57 27.16
CA GLN A 106 10.60 6.64 26.44
C GLN A 106 9.40 6.93 27.36
N LYS A 107 9.60 6.90 28.68
CA LYS A 107 8.53 7.20 29.66
C LYS A 107 8.17 8.70 29.74
N TYR A 108 9.03 9.58 29.23
CA TYR A 108 8.89 11.01 29.45
C TYR A 108 8.18 11.78 28.35
N ASP A 109 8.12 11.26 27.13
CA ASP A 109 7.74 12.07 25.97
C ASP A 109 6.28 11.98 25.51
N MET A 110 5.49 10.98 25.95
CA MET A 110 4.16 10.82 25.36
C MET A 110 3.11 10.22 26.29
N LYS A 111 2.35 11.06 26.97
CA LYS A 111 1.28 10.62 27.88
C LYS A 111 0.13 9.89 27.20
N ASP A 112 -0.16 10.18 25.92
CA ASP A 112 -1.34 9.65 25.22
C ASP A 112 -1.04 8.51 24.22
N THR A 113 0.23 8.28 23.90
CA THR A 113 0.66 7.26 22.91
C THR A 113 1.39 6.08 23.54
N VAL A 114 1.52 6.04 24.86
CA VAL A 114 2.32 5.09 25.63
C VAL A 114 1.99 3.62 25.27
N CYS A 115 0.73 3.31 25.03
CA CYS A 115 0.34 1.93 24.71
C CYS A 115 0.72 1.47 23.29
N CYS A 116 0.98 2.40 22.36
CA CYS A 116 1.44 2.06 21.02
C CYS A 116 2.96 1.97 20.94
N LEU A 117 3.66 2.85 21.66
CA LEU A 117 5.12 2.86 21.70
C LEU A 117 5.72 1.74 22.57
N ALA A 118 4.93 1.18 23.48
CA ALA A 118 5.32 0.03 24.28
C ALA A 118 5.53 -1.25 23.48
N ARG A 119 5.17 -1.26 22.20
CA ARG A 119 5.38 -2.39 21.30
C ARG A 119 6.49 -2.11 20.32
N LYS A 120 7.34 -3.10 20.14
CA LYS A 120 8.22 -3.18 18.97
C LYS A 120 7.31 -3.18 17.74
N THR A 121 7.62 -2.36 16.75
CA THR A 121 7.00 -2.44 15.44
C THR A 121 7.12 -3.86 14.91
N GLU A 122 5.98 -4.53 14.72
CA GLU A 122 5.95 -5.92 14.31
C GLU A 122 6.10 -6.05 12.79
N TYR A 123 5.58 -5.05 12.06
CA TYR A 123 5.50 -5.10 10.60
C TYR A 123 6.05 -3.83 9.94
N GLU A 124 6.74 -4.05 8.83
CA GLU A 124 7.20 -2.99 7.94
C GLU A 124 6.55 -3.18 6.57
N LEU A 125 5.81 -2.19 6.12
CA LEU A 125 5.09 -2.18 4.85
C LEU A 125 5.76 -1.19 3.90
N ASN A 126 6.33 -1.71 2.81
CA ASN A 126 7.00 -0.91 1.79
C ASN A 126 6.04 -0.68 0.62
N VAL A 127 5.56 0.55 0.49
CA VAL A 127 4.58 0.92 -0.52
C VAL A 127 5.24 1.11 -1.88
N PHE A 128 4.71 0.47 -2.90
CA PHE A 128 5.14 0.57 -4.29
C PHE A 128 3.95 0.81 -5.22
N LYS A 129 4.22 1.27 -6.42
CA LYS A 129 3.21 1.38 -7.47
C LYS A 129 3.32 0.18 -8.41
N GLU A 130 2.22 -0.51 -8.63
CA GLU A 130 2.17 -1.57 -9.62
C GLU A 130 2.40 -1.01 -11.03
N LYS A 131 3.04 -1.80 -11.87
CA LYS A 131 3.17 -1.44 -13.28
C LYS A 131 1.80 -1.53 -13.94
N PRO A 132 1.40 -0.53 -14.74
CA PRO A 132 0.13 -0.60 -15.43
C PRO A 132 0.07 -1.84 -16.31
N SER A 133 -1.01 -2.62 -16.16
CA SER A 133 -1.25 -3.84 -16.93
C SER A 133 -1.85 -3.53 -18.32
N LYS A 134 -2.53 -2.39 -18.43
CA LYS A 134 -3.12 -1.96 -19.71
C LYS A 134 -2.12 -1.16 -20.51
N GLN A 135 -1.92 -1.58 -21.76
CA GLN A 135 -1.09 -0.85 -22.69
C GLN A 135 -1.88 0.27 -23.36
N MET A 136 -1.42 1.49 -23.18
CA MET A 136 -2.02 2.69 -23.80
C MET A 136 -0.92 3.60 -24.34
N ILE A 137 -1.23 4.33 -25.41
CA ILE A 137 -0.35 5.39 -25.90
C ILE A 137 -0.57 6.65 -25.04
N VAL A 138 0.46 7.06 -24.33
CA VAL A 138 0.44 8.24 -23.44
C VAL A 138 0.72 9.51 -24.21
N ASN A 139 1.71 9.46 -25.12
CA ASN A 139 2.11 10.63 -25.91
C ASN A 139 2.50 10.24 -27.33
N LYS A 140 2.25 11.17 -28.27
CA LYS A 140 2.67 11.08 -29.66
C LYS A 140 3.29 12.42 -30.02
N GLU A 141 4.58 12.45 -30.27
CA GLU A 141 5.32 13.66 -30.55
C GLU A 141 6.11 13.50 -31.86
N ARG A 142 6.01 14.47 -32.74
CA ARG A 142 6.82 14.54 -33.94
C ARG A 142 7.98 15.54 -33.73
N VAL A 143 9.20 15.01 -33.73
CA VAL A 143 10.43 15.78 -33.45
C VAL A 143 11.21 16.05 -34.73
N GLY A 144 10.54 16.44 -35.80
CA GLY A 144 11.16 16.73 -37.07
C GLY A 144 10.47 16.04 -38.24
N ASP A 145 11.04 16.21 -39.42
CA ASP A 145 10.42 15.73 -40.66
C ASP A 145 10.40 14.20 -40.82
N ARG A 146 11.33 13.51 -40.15
CA ARG A 146 11.53 12.07 -40.30
C ARG A 146 11.46 11.27 -38.99
N THR A 147 11.17 11.95 -37.86
CA THR A 147 11.22 11.29 -36.54
C THR A 147 9.95 11.55 -35.75
N ALA A 148 9.34 10.53 -35.26
CA ALA A 148 8.22 10.58 -34.33
C ALA A 148 8.48 9.67 -33.12
N TYR A 149 8.08 10.11 -31.94
CA TYR A 149 8.13 9.34 -30.71
C TYR A 149 6.71 8.97 -30.29
N ILE A 150 6.56 7.71 -29.91
CA ILE A 150 5.33 7.20 -29.30
C ILE A 150 5.71 6.67 -27.93
N THR A 151 5.12 7.26 -26.88
CA THR A 151 5.33 6.83 -25.49
C THR A 151 4.18 5.94 -25.05
N PHE A 152 4.53 4.77 -24.54
CA PHE A 152 3.58 3.80 -24.04
C PHE A 152 3.54 3.85 -22.50
N MET A 153 2.39 3.53 -21.93
CA MET A 153 2.17 3.53 -20.47
C MET A 153 2.88 2.35 -19.78
N ALA A 154 2.80 1.16 -20.36
CA ALA A 154 3.44 -0.04 -19.82
C ALA A 154 4.73 -0.38 -20.58
N PRO A 155 5.73 -0.98 -19.92
CA PRO A 155 6.94 -1.46 -20.59
C PRO A 155 6.64 -2.64 -21.53
N TYR A 156 7.56 -2.90 -22.43
CA TYR A 156 7.49 -4.05 -23.36
C TYR A 156 6.29 -4.02 -24.32
N ALA A 157 5.92 -2.82 -24.79
CA ALA A 157 4.90 -2.69 -25.83
C ALA A 157 5.29 -3.50 -27.08
N GLN A 158 4.38 -4.32 -27.56
CA GLN A 158 4.50 -5.01 -28.85
C GLN A 158 3.73 -4.20 -29.88
N ILE A 159 4.38 -3.86 -30.97
CA ILE A 159 3.79 -3.11 -32.07
C ILE A 159 3.67 -4.06 -33.24
N ASP A 160 2.44 -4.43 -33.58
CA ASP A 160 2.18 -5.35 -34.71
C ASP A 160 2.29 -4.63 -36.05
N SER A 161 1.87 -3.35 -36.11
CA SER A 161 1.90 -2.58 -37.33
C SER A 161 1.76 -1.07 -37.09
N ILE A 162 2.35 -0.28 -37.96
CA ILE A 162 2.24 1.18 -37.99
C ILE A 162 1.88 1.61 -39.39
N TRP A 163 0.86 2.45 -39.54
CA TRP A 163 0.49 3.06 -40.81
C TRP A 163 0.61 4.58 -40.73
N ILE A 164 1.17 5.15 -41.78
CA ILE A 164 1.20 6.60 -41.98
C ILE A 164 0.20 6.93 -43.08
N LYS A 165 -0.81 7.73 -42.75
CA LYS A 165 -1.83 8.13 -43.74
C LYS A 165 -1.19 8.89 -44.88
N GLY A 166 -1.34 8.38 -46.11
CA GLY A 166 -0.81 9.00 -47.33
C GLY A 166 0.55 8.49 -47.80
N VAL A 167 1.12 7.48 -47.09
CA VAL A 167 2.33 6.78 -47.55
C VAL A 167 1.92 5.35 -47.90
N PRO A 168 2.23 4.87 -49.18
CA PRO A 168 2.01 3.48 -49.51
C PRO A 168 2.84 2.57 -48.61
N ASN A 169 2.27 1.46 -48.15
CA ASN A 169 3.04 0.40 -47.52
C ASN A 169 3.69 -0.43 -48.64
N ASP A 170 4.99 -0.39 -48.73
CA ASP A 170 5.78 -1.31 -49.55
C ASP A 170 5.94 -2.67 -48.86
#